data_a2564830e63302283765357a218005d5
#
_entry.id   a2564830e63302283765357a218005d5
#
_cell.length_a   1.000
_cell.length_b   1.000
_cell.length_c   1.000
_cell.angle_alpha   90.00
_cell.angle_beta   90.00
_cell.angle_gamma   90.00
#
_symmetry.space_group_name_H-M   'P 1'
#
loop_
_entity.id
_entity.type
_entity.pdbx_description
1 polymer ?
#
loop_
_entity_poly.entity_id
_entity_poly.type
_entity_poly.pdbx_seq_one_letter_code
_entity_poly.pdbx_strand_id
1 'polypeptide(L)' 'YAEAYSRYLSACAEIGEEWMRCEVGFDSVLRMTPEEARSMGDELSAVVDRWCKRCANRSEADGRKVLVTIQGYPWIP' A
#
# COMPACT_ATOMS: atom_id res chain seq x y z
N TYR A 1 3.96 9.86 -4.75
CA TYR A 1 3.63 8.43 -4.87
C TYR A 1 3.84 7.91 -6.29
N ALA A 2 3.44 8.70 -7.30
CA ALA A 2 3.62 8.30 -8.70
C ALA A 2 5.10 8.09 -9.05
N GLU A 3 5.99 8.89 -8.51
CA GLU A 3 7.43 8.75 -8.73
C GLU A 3 7.99 7.47 -8.13
N ALA A 4 7.53 7.11 -6.93
CA ALA A 4 7.96 5.88 -6.27
C ALA A 4 7.53 4.65 -7.06
N TYR A 5 6.30 4.66 -7.58
CA TYR A 5 5.78 3.57 -8.40
C TYR A 5 6.50 3.47 -9.74
N SER A 6 6.81 4.61 -10.35
CA SER A 6 7.60 4.65 -11.60
C SER A 6 8.99 4.06 -11.40
N ARG A 7 9.65 4.37 -10.28
CA ARG A 7 10.97 3.80 -9.95
C ARG A 7 10.87 2.29 -9.79
N TYR A 8 9.82 1.82 -9.13
CA TYR A 8 9.58 0.39 -8.98
C TYR A 8 9.41 -0.28 -10.35
N LEU A 9 8.56 0.26 -11.22
CA LEU A 9 8.32 -0.30 -12.55
C LEU A 9 9.61 -0.36 -13.38
N SER A 10 10.46 0.67 -13.28
CA SER A 10 11.73 0.69 -14.00
C SER A 10 12.72 -0.34 -13.48
N ALA A 11 12.61 -0.73 -12.22
CA ALA A 11 13.51 -1.67 -11.57
C ALA A 11 12.97 -3.10 -11.49
N CYS A 12 11.76 -3.36 -11.97
CA CYS A 12 11.08 -4.67 -11.83
C CYS A 12 11.93 -5.86 -12.25
N ALA A 13 12.62 -5.76 -13.38
CA ALA A 13 13.45 -6.85 -13.91
C ALA A 13 14.61 -7.18 -12.97
N GLU A 14 15.16 -6.19 -12.29
CA GLU A 14 16.26 -6.37 -11.35
C GLU A 14 15.79 -6.89 -9.99
N ILE A 15 14.60 -6.47 -9.58
CA ILE A 15 14.03 -6.87 -8.29
C ILE A 15 13.61 -8.34 -8.30
N GLY A 16 13.06 -8.82 -9.42
CA GLY A 16 12.71 -10.23 -9.63
C GLY A 16 11.23 -10.52 -9.52
N GLU A 17 10.82 -11.66 -10.08
CA GLU A 17 9.43 -12.09 -10.17
C GLU A 17 8.77 -12.31 -8.81
N GLU A 18 9.52 -12.76 -7.83
CA GLU A 18 8.99 -13.01 -6.48
C GLU A 18 8.35 -11.75 -5.92
N TRP A 19 9.01 -10.61 -6.07
CA TRP A 19 8.48 -9.34 -5.62
C TRP A 19 7.37 -8.80 -6.51
N MET A 20 7.45 -9.05 -7.81
CA MET A 20 6.39 -8.66 -8.73
C MET A 20 5.06 -9.35 -8.40
N ARG A 21 5.13 -10.62 -7.98
CA ARG A 21 3.95 -11.38 -7.56
C ARG A 21 3.34 -10.91 -6.25
N CYS A 22 4.14 -10.23 -5.43
CA CYS A 22 3.70 -9.71 -4.14
C CYS A 22 3.13 -8.29 -4.22
N GLU A 23 3.15 -7.70 -5.40
CA GLU A 23 2.59 -6.36 -5.60
C GLU A 23 1.13 -6.33 -5.19
N VAL A 24 0.78 -5.36 -4.34
CA VAL A 24 -0.59 -5.11 -3.92
C VAL A 24 -1.04 -3.82 -4.56
N GLY A 25 -2.04 -3.91 -5.41
CA GLY A 25 -2.58 -2.72 -6.04
C GLY A 25 -3.97 -3.01 -6.57
N PHE A 26 -4.94 -2.25 -6.10
CA PHE A 26 -6.30 -2.36 -6.59
C PHE A 26 -7.01 -1.03 -6.39
N ASP A 27 -8.00 -0.77 -7.21
CA ASP A 27 -8.84 0.40 -7.06
C ASP A 27 -10.30 -0.02 -7.18
N SER A 28 -11.16 0.70 -6.50
CA SER A 28 -12.60 0.47 -6.52
C SER A 28 -13.31 1.79 -6.33
N VAL A 29 -14.48 1.91 -6.94
CA VAL A 29 -15.35 3.06 -6.71
C VAL A 29 -16.53 2.56 -5.89
N LEU A 30 -16.67 3.08 -4.68
CA LEU A 30 -17.71 2.69 -3.74
C LEU A 30 -18.57 3.89 -3.41
N ARG A 31 -19.86 3.67 -3.34
CA ARG A 31 -20.81 4.71 -2.92
C ARG A 31 -21.05 4.57 -1.42
N MET A 32 -20.65 5.58 -0.65
CA MET A 32 -20.71 5.51 0.80
C MET A 32 -20.95 6.88 1.42
N THR A 33 -21.37 6.86 2.67
CA THR A 33 -21.53 8.08 3.46
C THR A 33 -20.18 8.53 4.03
N PRO A 34 -20.06 9.81 4.49
CA PRO A 34 -18.83 10.26 5.17
C PRO A 34 -18.47 9.40 6.39
N GLU A 35 -19.47 8.94 7.16
CA GLU A 35 -19.24 8.08 8.33
C GLU A 35 -18.67 6.73 7.91
N GLU A 36 -19.21 6.14 6.86
CA GLU A 36 -18.69 4.88 6.33
C GLU A 36 -17.26 5.04 5.80
N ALA A 37 -16.98 6.13 5.10
CA ALA A 37 -15.64 6.40 4.59
C ALA A 37 -14.63 6.53 5.74
N ARG A 38 -15.03 7.19 6.83
CA ARG A 38 -14.19 7.31 8.04
C ARG A 38 -13.93 5.95 8.67
N SER A 39 -14.98 5.15 8.81
CA SER A 39 -14.87 3.80 9.40
C SER A 39 -13.94 2.91 8.57
N MET A 40 -14.07 2.95 7.26
CA MET A 40 -13.19 2.20 6.36
C MET A 40 -11.74 2.66 6.52
N GLY A 41 -11.52 3.97 6.59
CA GLY A 41 -10.19 4.54 6.80
C GLY A 41 -9.56 4.06 8.10
N ASP A 42 -10.34 4.01 9.17
CA ASP A 42 -9.89 3.52 10.46
C ASP A 42 -9.51 2.04 10.40
N GLU A 43 -10.30 1.22 9.71
CA GLU A 43 -10.01 -0.19 9.53
C GLU A 43 -8.72 -0.41 8.73
N LEU A 44 -8.54 0.33 7.65
CA LEU A 44 -7.33 0.24 6.82
C LEU A 44 -6.09 0.70 7.59
N SER A 45 -6.23 1.79 8.35
CA SER A 45 -5.17 2.30 9.20
C SER A 45 -4.74 1.27 10.26
N ALA A 46 -5.71 0.59 10.85
CA ALA A 46 -5.44 -0.46 11.85
C ALA A 46 -4.66 -1.64 11.24
N VAL A 47 -4.98 -2.01 10.00
CA VAL A 47 -4.24 -3.07 9.29
C VAL A 47 -2.79 -2.66 9.12
N VAL A 48 -2.55 -1.45 8.62
CA VAL A 48 -1.19 -0.94 8.39
C VAL A 48 -0.43 -0.83 9.71
N ASP A 49 -1.07 -0.35 10.77
CA ASP A 49 -0.45 -0.23 12.08
C ASP A 49 0.02 -1.59 12.62
N ARG A 50 -0.78 -2.64 12.44
CA ARG A 50 -0.38 -3.99 12.85
C ARG A 50 0.88 -4.44 12.12
N TRP A 51 0.96 -4.18 10.82
CA TRP A 51 2.14 -4.54 10.04
C TRP A 51 3.35 -3.69 10.39
N CYS A 52 3.16 -2.40 10.67
CA CYS A 52 4.23 -1.52 11.16
C CYS A 52 4.86 -2.07 12.44
N LYS A 53 4.04 -2.49 13.39
CA LYS A 53 4.53 -3.07 14.65
C LYS A 53 5.26 -4.39 14.43
N ARG A 54 4.71 -5.24 13.57
CA ARG A 54 5.31 -6.54 13.24
C ARG A 54 6.69 -6.39 12.59
N CYS A 55 6.87 -5.34 11.78
CA CYS A 55 8.09 -5.13 11.01
C CYS A 55 9.05 -4.12 11.61
N ALA A 56 8.76 -3.58 12.81
CA ALA A 56 9.44 -2.40 13.37
C ALA A 56 10.96 -2.56 13.55
N ASN A 57 11.43 -3.74 13.90
CA ASN A 57 12.85 -3.95 14.23
C ASN A 57 13.59 -4.81 13.21
N ARG A 58 13.10 -4.87 12.00
CA ARG A 58 13.74 -5.66 10.94
C ARG A 58 14.92 -4.93 10.31
N SER A 59 15.92 -5.70 9.91
CA SER A 59 17.09 -5.22 9.18
C SER A 59 16.98 -5.62 7.71
N GLU A 60 17.97 -5.24 6.90
CA GLU A 60 18.04 -5.63 5.48
C GLU A 60 18.02 -7.15 5.29
N ALA A 61 18.56 -7.91 6.24
CA ALA A 61 18.56 -9.37 6.18
C ALA A 61 17.17 -9.97 6.34
N ASP A 62 16.26 -9.24 6.98
CA ASP A 62 14.89 -9.71 7.27
C ASP A 62 13.89 -9.39 6.17
N GLY A 63 14.26 -8.58 5.21
CA GLY A 63 13.37 -8.21 4.12
C GLY A 63 13.75 -6.92 3.43
N ARG A 64 12.97 -6.55 2.43
CA ARG A 64 13.15 -5.36 1.63
C ARG A 64 12.14 -4.29 2.07
N LYS A 65 12.49 -3.04 1.95
CA LYS A 65 11.54 -1.94 2.19
C LYS A 65 10.44 -1.97 1.14
N VAL A 66 9.20 -1.95 1.60
CA VAL A 66 8.01 -1.89 0.75
C VAL A 66 7.25 -0.62 1.09
N LEU A 67 6.99 0.22 0.10
CA LEU A 67 6.17 1.42 0.28
C LEU A 67 4.71 1.03 0.12
N VAL A 68 3.91 1.30 1.15
CA VAL A 68 2.47 1.08 1.13
C VAL A 68 1.78 2.43 1.22
N THR A 69 0.94 2.75 0.25
CA THR A 69 0.15 3.97 0.24
C THR A 69 -1.32 3.61 0.06
N ILE A 70 -2.17 4.22 0.88
CA ILE A 70 -3.61 4.00 0.80
C ILE A 70 -4.29 5.36 0.75
N GLN A 71 -5.12 5.57 -0.26
CA GLN A 71 -5.84 6.82 -0.45
C GLN A 71 -7.29 6.55 -0.84
N GLY A 72 -8.20 7.28 -0.22
CA GLY A 72 -9.60 7.27 -0.59
C GLY A 72 -10.17 8.68 -0.47
N TYR A 73 -10.86 9.14 -1.49
CA TYR A 73 -11.41 10.49 -1.55
C TYR A 73 -12.60 10.51 -2.50
N PRO A 74 -13.46 11.55 -2.41
CA PRO A 74 -14.58 11.64 -3.34
C PRO A 74 -14.10 11.64 -4.78
N TRP A 75 -14.68 10.76 -5.58
CA TRP A 75 -14.32 10.69 -7.00
C TRP A 75 -15.01 11.82 -7.77
N ILE A 76 -14.20 12.63 -8.44
CA ILE A 76 -14.66 13.73 -9.30
C ILE A 76 -14.28 13.34 -10.73
N PRO A 77 -15.28 13.09 -11.59
CA PRO A 77 -15.00 12.70 -12.98
C PRO A 77 -14.40 13.83 -13.81
#